data_525e4b1b08696bd376b8dffc380f2d2f
#
_entry.id   525e4b1b08696bd376b8dffc380f2d2f
#
_cell.length_a   1.000
_cell.length_b   1.000
_cell.length_c   1.000
_cell.angle_alpha   90.00
_cell.angle_beta   90.00
_cell.angle_gamma   90.00
#
_symmetry.space_group_name_H-M   'P 1'
#
loop_
_entity.id
_entity.type
_entity.pdbx_description
1 polymer ?
#
loop_
_entity_poly.entity_id
_entity_poly.type
_entity_poly.pdbx_seq_one_letter_code
_entity_poly.pdbx_strand_id
1 'polypeptide(L)'
;MTKDNIREYLIAKGRGLVTAQGAAFLTARKLAEASGCSVGTIYNQFANMDNFIMAENLQTLDELSACLRKLQPDSSAYKTLNRYLDGFVRFVLGNRNLWFMLYNFHLQAGVGKLPRAYLRRLVGVIEIWRPAFEDVFCDIRPRERRLSMQVLWLSLFSVSSFLTTRVLDNMGGVSKKTICKLLL
;
A
#
# COMPACT_ATOMS: atom_id res chain seq x y z
N MET A 1 24.85 -7.75 16.17
CA MET A 1 23.99 -7.45 15.00
C MET A 1 24.54 -6.22 14.30
N THR A 2 24.66 -6.24 12.97
CA THR A 2 25.01 -5.04 12.20
C THR A 2 23.88 -4.01 12.27
N LYS A 3 24.16 -2.75 11.93
CA LYS A 3 23.18 -1.67 11.98
C LYS A 3 21.95 -1.95 11.08
N ASP A 4 22.18 -2.54 9.91
CA ASP A 4 21.10 -2.89 8.97
C ASP A 4 20.25 -4.04 9.51
N ASN A 5 20.85 -5.02 10.17
CA ASN A 5 20.15 -6.14 10.80
C ASN A 5 19.21 -5.71 11.94
N ILE A 6 19.60 -4.67 12.71
CA ILE A 6 18.74 -4.10 13.78
C ILE A 6 17.57 -3.35 13.16
N ARG A 7 17.80 -2.60 12.08
CA ARG A 7 16.76 -1.85 11.39
C ARG A 7 15.67 -2.78 10.84
N GLU A 8 16.04 -3.81 10.12
CA GLU A 8 15.13 -4.82 9.58
C GLU A 8 14.36 -5.56 10.69
N TYR A 9 15.05 -5.92 11.76
CA TYR A 9 14.44 -6.55 12.92
C TYR A 9 13.36 -5.67 13.57
N LEU A 10 13.65 -4.37 13.78
CA LEU A 10 12.68 -3.42 14.32
C LEU A 10 11.47 -3.26 13.40
N ILE A 11 11.68 -3.18 12.08
CA ILE A 11 10.59 -3.14 11.10
C ILE A 11 9.73 -4.40 11.23
N ALA A 12 10.32 -5.59 11.25
CA ALA A 12 9.57 -6.84 11.40
C ALA A 12 8.73 -6.89 12.69
N LYS A 13 9.27 -6.37 13.80
CA LYS A 13 8.55 -6.29 15.08
C LYS A 13 7.39 -5.28 15.04
N GLY A 14 7.60 -4.12 14.44
CA GLY A 14 6.56 -3.10 14.27
C GLY A 14 5.43 -3.60 13.38
N ARG A 15 5.75 -4.27 12.26
CA ARG A 15 4.75 -4.91 11.40
C ARG A 15 3.89 -5.91 12.17
N GLY A 16 4.51 -6.75 13.00
CA GLY A 16 3.77 -7.67 13.88
C GLY A 16 2.79 -6.96 14.81
N LEU A 17 3.21 -5.85 15.44
CA LEU A 17 2.35 -5.03 16.29
C LEU A 17 1.18 -4.42 15.50
N VAL A 18 1.47 -3.80 14.36
CA VAL A 18 0.44 -3.18 13.52
C VAL A 18 -0.54 -4.22 12.99
N THR A 19 -0.04 -5.36 12.51
CA THR A 19 -0.90 -6.44 12.00
C THR A 19 -1.84 -6.95 13.08
N ALA A 20 -1.37 -7.14 14.31
CA ALA A 20 -2.16 -7.69 15.40
C ALA A 20 -3.13 -6.68 16.02
N GLN A 21 -2.71 -5.42 16.21
CA GLN A 21 -3.41 -4.47 17.05
C GLN A 21 -3.77 -3.14 16.36
N GLY A 22 -3.33 -2.97 15.12
CA GLY A 22 -3.56 -1.74 14.35
C GLY A 22 -2.50 -0.65 14.56
N ALA A 23 -2.52 0.34 13.66
CA ALA A 23 -1.51 1.41 13.62
C ALA A 23 -1.49 2.30 14.87
N ALA A 24 -2.65 2.53 15.49
CA ALA A 24 -2.76 3.35 16.70
C ALA A 24 -2.00 2.76 17.93
N PHE A 25 -1.76 1.46 17.90
CA PHE A 25 -1.00 0.78 18.95
C PHE A 25 0.52 0.93 18.79
N LEU A 26 0.99 1.33 17.63
CA LEU A 26 2.41 1.48 17.32
C LEU A 26 2.98 2.75 17.95
N THR A 27 3.75 2.59 19.02
CA THR A 27 4.52 3.65 19.67
C THR A 27 5.96 3.20 19.85
N ALA A 28 6.90 4.14 20.04
CA ALA A 28 8.30 3.81 20.32
C ALA A 28 8.45 2.91 21.56
N ARG A 29 7.60 3.14 22.59
CA ARG A 29 7.61 2.33 23.81
C ARG A 29 7.12 0.89 23.54
N LYS A 30 6.03 0.72 22.79
CA LYS A 30 5.50 -0.59 22.44
C LYS A 30 6.44 -1.36 21.50
N LEU A 31 7.10 -0.65 20.60
CA LEU A 31 8.12 -1.24 19.74
C LEU A 31 9.35 -1.68 20.54
N ALA A 32 9.77 -0.89 21.53
CA ALA A 32 10.86 -1.23 22.45
C ALA A 32 10.52 -2.50 23.25
N GLU A 33 9.33 -2.57 23.85
CA GLU A 33 8.83 -3.74 24.55
C GLU A 33 8.83 -4.99 23.66
N ALA A 34 8.27 -4.90 22.45
CA ALA A 34 8.15 -6.04 21.54
C ALA A 34 9.49 -6.51 20.93
N SER A 35 10.46 -5.61 20.82
CA SER A 35 11.77 -5.92 20.24
C SER A 35 12.84 -6.27 21.27
N GLY A 36 12.61 -5.98 22.55
CA GLY A 36 13.63 -6.08 23.59
C GLY A 36 14.75 -5.02 23.45
N CYS A 37 14.54 -3.99 22.63
CA CYS A 37 15.47 -2.89 22.42
C CYS A 37 15.10 -1.69 23.29
N SER A 38 16.06 -0.79 23.54
CA SER A 38 15.74 0.49 24.17
C SER A 38 15.04 1.45 23.20
N VAL A 39 14.25 2.38 23.73
CA VAL A 39 13.67 3.49 22.92
C VAL A 39 14.77 4.30 22.24
N GLY A 40 15.92 4.49 22.91
CA GLY A 40 17.09 5.14 22.33
C GLY A 40 17.63 4.42 21.09
N THR A 41 17.63 3.09 21.09
CA THR A 41 18.01 2.28 19.92
C THR A 41 17.08 2.56 18.74
N ILE A 42 15.77 2.67 18.98
CA ILE A 42 14.78 2.97 17.93
C ILE A 42 15.05 4.33 17.30
N TYR A 43 15.25 5.36 18.12
CA TYR A 43 15.52 6.71 17.61
C TYR A 43 16.90 6.83 16.95
N ASN A 44 17.90 6.06 17.36
CA ASN A 44 19.18 6.00 16.67
C ASN A 44 19.08 5.38 15.27
N GLN A 45 18.08 4.49 15.03
CA GLN A 45 17.86 3.87 13.73
C GLN A 45 16.96 4.70 12.80
N PHE A 46 15.98 5.41 13.34
CA PHE A 46 14.94 6.05 12.54
C PHE A 46 14.81 7.57 12.76
N ALA A 47 15.52 8.16 13.72
CA ALA A 47 15.43 9.53 14.18
C ALA A 47 14.08 9.90 14.83
N ASN A 48 12.96 9.45 14.29
CA ASN A 48 11.61 9.65 14.83
C ASN A 48 10.67 8.53 14.38
N MET A 49 9.45 8.51 14.94
CA MET A 49 8.44 7.50 14.59
C MET A 49 7.88 7.69 13.18
N ASP A 50 7.84 8.89 12.64
CA ASP A 50 7.38 9.13 11.26
C ASP A 50 8.29 8.46 10.23
N ASN A 51 9.61 8.52 10.45
CA ASN A 51 10.59 7.82 9.62
C ASN A 51 10.48 6.29 9.78
N PHE A 52 10.13 5.80 10.97
CA PHE A 52 9.84 4.39 11.18
C PHE A 52 8.60 3.97 10.39
N ILE A 53 7.48 4.70 10.53
CA ILE A 53 6.23 4.46 9.80
C ILE A 53 6.45 4.54 8.28
N MET A 54 7.26 5.49 7.83
CA MET A 54 7.63 5.58 6.42
C MET A 54 8.39 4.34 5.94
N ALA A 55 9.32 3.80 6.74
CA ALA A 55 10.04 2.57 6.40
C ALA A 55 9.09 1.35 6.32
N GLU A 56 8.15 1.24 7.25
CA GLU A 56 7.09 0.23 7.24
C GLU A 56 6.22 0.32 6.00
N ASN A 57 5.82 1.53 5.63
CA ASN A 57 4.99 1.77 4.44
C ASN A 57 5.75 1.45 3.15
N LEU A 58 7.05 1.74 3.08
CA LEU A 58 7.90 1.34 1.94
C LEU A 58 7.91 -0.17 1.80
N GLN A 59 8.06 -0.92 2.89
CA GLN A 59 8.01 -2.38 2.84
C GLN A 59 6.63 -2.88 2.39
N THR A 60 5.54 -2.25 2.84
CA THR A 60 4.18 -2.60 2.40
C THR A 60 4.01 -2.39 0.89
N LEU A 61 4.55 -1.31 0.32
CA LEU A 61 4.55 -1.06 -1.12
C LEU A 61 5.42 -2.08 -1.89
N ASP A 62 6.57 -2.47 -1.33
CA ASP A 62 7.44 -3.48 -1.93
C ASP A 62 6.76 -4.87 -1.94
N GLU A 63 6.09 -5.25 -0.87
CA GLU A 63 5.32 -6.50 -0.78
C GLU A 63 4.13 -6.52 -1.74
N LEU A 64 3.39 -5.41 -1.86
CA LEU A 64 2.34 -5.24 -2.86
C LEU A 64 2.89 -5.42 -4.26
N SER A 65 4.00 -4.72 -4.58
CA SER A 65 4.66 -4.83 -5.88
C SER A 65 5.11 -6.26 -6.18
N ALA A 66 5.70 -6.95 -5.19
CA ALA A 66 6.12 -8.34 -5.33
C ALA A 66 4.92 -9.28 -5.52
N CYS A 67 3.81 -9.04 -4.84
CA CYS A 67 2.57 -9.78 -5.01
C CYS A 67 2.01 -9.63 -6.43
N LEU A 68 1.92 -8.41 -6.93
CA LEU A 68 1.40 -8.13 -8.28
C LEU A 68 2.30 -8.72 -9.37
N ARG A 69 3.63 -8.61 -9.25
CA ARG A 69 4.57 -9.17 -10.25
C ARG A 69 4.54 -10.70 -10.36
N LYS A 70 4.04 -11.41 -9.33
CA LYS A 70 3.86 -12.87 -9.38
C LYS A 70 2.63 -13.28 -10.20
N LEU A 71 1.73 -12.34 -10.48
CA LEU A 71 0.54 -12.61 -11.28
C LEU A 71 0.94 -12.77 -12.74
N GLN A 72 0.60 -13.93 -13.31
CA GLN A 72 0.85 -14.17 -14.73
C GLN A 72 -0.17 -13.42 -15.59
N PRO A 73 0.25 -12.78 -16.67
CA PRO A 73 -0.66 -12.20 -17.66
C PRO A 73 -1.65 -13.25 -18.19
N ASP A 74 -2.83 -12.80 -18.60
CA ASP A 74 -3.85 -13.63 -19.25
C ASP A 74 -3.76 -13.49 -20.77
N SER A 75 -4.57 -14.24 -21.51
CA SER A 75 -4.68 -14.21 -22.96
C SER A 75 -5.19 -12.87 -23.51
N SER A 76 -5.80 -12.01 -22.68
CA SER A 76 -6.22 -10.67 -23.09
C SER A 76 -5.76 -9.62 -22.07
N ALA A 77 -5.47 -8.43 -22.58
CA ALA A 77 -5.08 -7.26 -21.78
C ALA A 77 -6.15 -6.91 -20.73
N TYR A 78 -7.43 -6.98 -21.12
CA TYR A 78 -8.55 -6.74 -20.21
C TYR A 78 -8.55 -7.73 -19.02
N LYS A 79 -8.39 -9.03 -19.29
CA LYS A 79 -8.33 -10.04 -18.20
C LYS A 79 -7.08 -9.86 -17.34
N THR A 80 -5.96 -9.49 -17.97
CA THR A 80 -4.71 -9.19 -17.27
C THR A 80 -4.88 -8.01 -16.33
N LEU A 81 -5.46 -6.90 -16.80
CA LEU A 81 -5.73 -5.73 -15.99
C LEU A 81 -6.65 -6.08 -14.79
N ASN A 82 -7.76 -6.78 -15.04
CA ASN A 82 -8.67 -7.25 -13.99
C ASN A 82 -7.94 -8.09 -12.94
N ARG A 83 -7.04 -8.96 -13.35
CA ARG A 83 -6.24 -9.80 -12.45
C ARG A 83 -5.33 -8.97 -11.54
N TYR A 84 -4.73 -7.91 -12.07
CA TYR A 84 -3.94 -6.98 -11.27
C TYR A 84 -4.79 -6.19 -10.26
N LEU A 85 -5.96 -5.70 -10.68
CA LEU A 85 -6.88 -4.97 -9.78
C LEU A 85 -7.41 -5.87 -8.68
N ASP A 86 -7.82 -7.09 -9.01
CA ASP A 86 -8.22 -8.11 -8.02
C ASP A 86 -7.07 -8.47 -7.07
N GLY A 87 -5.85 -8.59 -7.60
CA GLY A 87 -4.64 -8.85 -6.82
C GLY A 87 -4.36 -7.73 -5.82
N PHE A 88 -4.49 -6.48 -6.27
CA PHE A 88 -4.34 -5.30 -5.43
C PHE A 88 -5.37 -5.31 -4.28
N VAL A 89 -6.65 -5.46 -4.59
CA VAL A 89 -7.73 -5.49 -3.59
C VAL A 89 -7.55 -6.64 -2.60
N ARG A 90 -7.18 -7.82 -3.08
CA ARG A 90 -6.88 -8.97 -2.19
C ARG A 90 -5.71 -8.70 -1.25
N PHE A 91 -4.64 -8.07 -1.76
CA PHE A 91 -3.51 -7.68 -0.92
C PHE A 91 -3.94 -6.71 0.18
N VAL A 92 -4.68 -5.66 -0.17
CA VAL A 92 -5.19 -4.67 0.80
C VAL A 92 -6.05 -5.33 1.87
N LEU A 93 -6.97 -6.22 1.47
CA LEU A 93 -7.87 -6.91 2.39
C LEU A 93 -7.12 -7.90 3.30
N GLY A 94 -6.05 -8.53 2.81
CA GLY A 94 -5.18 -9.39 3.61
C GLY A 94 -4.27 -8.63 4.57
N ASN A 95 -4.02 -7.33 4.31
CA ASN A 95 -3.08 -6.49 5.07
C ASN A 95 -3.75 -5.21 5.60
N ARG A 96 -5.00 -5.29 6.06
CA ARG A 96 -5.87 -4.15 6.40
C ARG A 96 -5.20 -3.12 7.30
N ASN A 97 -4.60 -3.55 8.42
CA ASN A 97 -4.00 -2.67 9.40
C ASN A 97 -2.76 -1.95 8.85
N LEU A 98 -1.94 -2.64 8.06
CA LEU A 98 -0.76 -2.07 7.40
C LEU A 98 -1.18 -1.09 6.30
N TRP A 99 -2.21 -1.44 5.51
CA TRP A 99 -2.74 -0.54 4.50
C TRP A 99 -3.38 0.70 5.12
N PHE A 100 -4.11 0.56 6.21
CA PHE A 100 -4.69 1.68 6.94
C PHE A 100 -3.62 2.62 7.50
N MET A 101 -2.51 2.07 7.99
CA MET A 101 -1.35 2.87 8.40
C MET A 101 -0.77 3.67 7.23
N LEU A 102 -0.59 3.04 6.07
CA LEU A 102 -0.12 3.69 4.84
C LEU A 102 -1.07 4.80 4.39
N TYR A 103 -2.38 4.53 4.38
CA TYR A 103 -3.39 5.52 4.01
C TYR A 103 -3.38 6.73 4.95
N ASN A 104 -3.37 6.53 6.26
CA ASN A 104 -3.28 7.61 7.23
C ASN A 104 -1.99 8.43 7.11
N PHE A 105 -0.87 7.78 6.83
CA PHE A 105 0.38 8.48 6.57
C PHE A 105 0.27 9.42 5.37
N HIS A 106 -0.41 9.00 4.28
CA HIS A 106 -0.65 9.87 3.13
C HIS A 106 -1.57 11.05 3.46
N LEU A 107 -2.60 10.85 4.29
CA LEU A 107 -3.49 11.94 4.70
C LEU A 107 -2.77 13.00 5.55
N GLN A 108 -1.81 12.58 6.37
CA GLN A 108 -1.04 13.47 7.24
C GLN A 108 0.16 14.12 6.54
N ALA A 109 0.70 13.47 5.51
CA ALA A 109 1.78 14.02 4.72
C ALA A 109 1.27 15.20 3.90
N GLY A 110 1.58 16.42 4.31
CA GLY A 110 1.25 17.62 3.53
C GLY A 110 1.83 17.55 2.11
N VAL A 111 1.19 18.28 1.18
CA VAL A 111 1.61 18.35 -0.22
C VAL A 111 3.11 18.68 -0.33
N GLY A 112 3.83 17.87 -1.08
CA GLY A 112 5.27 18.07 -1.36
C GLY A 112 6.24 17.56 -0.30
N LYS A 113 5.78 16.91 0.77
CA LYS A 113 6.64 16.45 1.88
C LYS A 113 7.12 15.00 1.76
N LEU A 114 6.60 14.20 0.82
CA LEU A 114 7.04 12.81 0.66
C LEU A 114 8.39 12.74 -0.05
N PRO A 115 9.36 11.97 0.47
CA PRO A 115 10.66 11.80 -0.18
C PRO A 115 10.52 11.19 -1.58
N ARG A 116 11.40 11.60 -2.51
CA ARG A 116 11.41 11.07 -3.89
C ARG A 116 11.51 9.55 -3.95
N ALA A 117 12.24 8.95 -3.01
CA ALA A 117 12.35 7.49 -2.93
C ALA A 117 11.01 6.82 -2.62
N TYR A 118 10.19 7.43 -1.74
CA TYR A 118 8.84 6.96 -1.42
C TYR A 118 7.91 7.07 -2.64
N LEU A 119 7.90 8.24 -3.28
CA LEU A 119 7.08 8.46 -4.49
C LEU A 119 7.44 7.49 -5.61
N ARG A 120 8.72 7.16 -5.80
CA ARG A 120 9.14 6.15 -6.78
C ARG A 120 8.57 4.76 -6.50
N ARG A 121 8.47 4.35 -5.22
CA ARG A 121 7.86 3.06 -4.86
C ARG A 121 6.36 3.08 -5.12
N LEU A 122 5.69 4.16 -4.77
CA LEU A 122 4.26 4.32 -5.00
C LEU A 122 3.93 4.27 -6.50
N VAL A 123 4.67 5.03 -7.32
CA VAL A 123 4.53 5.01 -8.79
C VAL A 123 4.89 3.63 -9.36
N GLY A 124 5.90 2.96 -8.78
CA GLY A 124 6.33 1.62 -9.18
C GLY A 124 5.23 0.55 -9.13
N VAL A 125 4.24 0.73 -8.25
CA VAL A 125 3.05 -0.16 -8.21
C VAL A 125 2.21 0.01 -9.48
N ILE A 126 2.02 1.27 -9.93
CA ILE A 126 1.23 1.60 -11.13
C ILE A 126 1.93 1.05 -12.38
N GLU A 127 3.25 1.13 -12.44
CA GLU A 127 4.04 0.67 -13.59
C GLU A 127 3.90 -0.84 -13.87
N ILE A 128 3.50 -1.64 -12.86
CA ILE A 128 3.32 -3.10 -13.03
C ILE A 128 2.14 -3.41 -13.96
N TRP A 129 1.04 -2.69 -13.84
CA TRP A 129 -0.17 -2.94 -14.62
C TRP A 129 -0.39 -1.93 -15.76
N ARG A 130 0.50 -0.91 -15.87
CA ARG A 130 0.45 0.07 -16.96
C ARG A 130 0.37 -0.56 -18.35
N PRO A 131 1.20 -1.56 -18.74
CA PRO A 131 1.13 -2.13 -20.08
C PRO A 131 -0.26 -2.70 -20.39
N ALA A 132 -0.84 -3.48 -19.47
CA ALA A 132 -2.17 -4.04 -19.65
C ALA A 132 -3.25 -2.95 -19.78
N PHE A 133 -3.11 -1.85 -19.02
CA PHE A 133 -4.01 -0.69 -19.13
C PHE A 133 -3.88 0.00 -20.50
N GLU A 134 -2.66 0.22 -20.96
CA GLU A 134 -2.39 0.87 -22.25
C GLU A 134 -2.90 0.06 -23.42
N ASP A 135 -2.81 -1.27 -23.35
CA ASP A 135 -3.35 -2.19 -24.35
C ASP A 135 -4.89 -2.18 -24.37
N VAL A 136 -5.55 -2.18 -23.19
CA VAL A 136 -7.02 -2.10 -23.09
C VAL A 136 -7.56 -0.80 -23.65
N PHE A 137 -6.84 0.31 -23.45
CA PHE A 137 -7.26 1.65 -23.84
C PHE A 137 -6.41 2.22 -24.99
N CYS A 138 -5.98 1.36 -25.93
CA CYS A 138 -5.11 1.77 -27.05
C CYS A 138 -5.77 2.80 -27.96
N ASP A 139 -7.09 2.75 -28.14
CA ASP A 139 -7.85 3.66 -29.03
C ASP A 139 -8.09 5.06 -28.42
N ILE A 140 -7.76 5.25 -27.12
CA ILE A 140 -7.90 6.55 -26.46
C ILE A 140 -6.66 7.41 -26.71
N ARG A 141 -6.83 8.71 -26.93
CA ARG A 141 -5.73 9.66 -27.09
C ARG A 141 -4.74 9.58 -25.92
N PRO A 142 -3.42 9.67 -26.14
CA PRO A 142 -2.40 9.47 -25.10
C PRO A 142 -2.57 10.35 -23.86
N ARG A 143 -3.07 11.59 -24.03
CA ARG A 143 -3.34 12.49 -22.90
C ARG A 143 -4.50 12.00 -22.04
N GLU A 144 -5.58 11.61 -22.67
CA GLU A 144 -6.78 11.10 -21.99
C GLU A 144 -6.49 9.78 -21.29
N ARG A 145 -5.76 8.88 -21.97
CA ARG A 145 -5.32 7.61 -21.42
C ARG A 145 -4.50 7.78 -20.12
N ARG A 146 -3.57 8.74 -20.10
CA ARG A 146 -2.83 9.06 -18.88
C ARG A 146 -3.72 9.55 -17.75
N LEU A 147 -4.68 10.43 -18.04
CA LEU A 147 -5.65 10.91 -17.06
C LEU A 147 -6.53 9.78 -16.54
N SER A 148 -7.04 8.93 -17.43
CA SER A 148 -7.85 7.76 -17.05
C SER A 148 -7.08 6.81 -16.13
N MET A 149 -5.80 6.59 -16.39
CA MET A 149 -4.96 5.77 -15.51
C MET A 149 -4.78 6.40 -14.12
N GLN A 150 -4.61 7.74 -14.05
CA GLN A 150 -4.54 8.44 -12.77
C GLN A 150 -5.87 8.35 -12.00
N VAL A 151 -7.00 8.51 -12.68
CA VAL A 151 -8.33 8.37 -12.09
C VAL A 151 -8.54 6.95 -11.57
N LEU A 152 -8.20 5.93 -12.37
CA LEU A 152 -8.30 4.54 -11.95
C LEU A 152 -7.44 4.26 -10.71
N TRP A 153 -6.20 4.75 -10.68
CA TRP A 153 -5.33 4.62 -9.52
C TRP A 153 -5.92 5.25 -8.26
N LEU A 154 -6.37 6.51 -8.37
CA LEU A 154 -6.96 7.23 -7.24
C LEU A 154 -8.24 6.53 -6.74
N SER A 155 -9.08 6.06 -7.66
CA SER A 155 -10.30 5.32 -7.35
C SER A 155 -9.97 4.00 -6.65
N LEU A 156 -9.02 3.23 -7.19
CA LEU A 156 -8.58 1.96 -6.62
C LEU A 156 -8.00 2.16 -5.21
N PHE A 157 -7.14 3.16 -5.04
CA PHE A 157 -6.54 3.49 -3.75
C PHE A 157 -7.60 3.90 -2.72
N SER A 158 -8.51 4.81 -3.09
CA SER A 158 -9.57 5.31 -2.19
C SER A 158 -10.55 4.20 -1.81
N VAL A 159 -11.07 3.47 -2.78
CA VAL A 159 -12.04 2.39 -2.54
C VAL A 159 -11.42 1.29 -1.67
N SER A 160 -10.17 0.89 -1.98
CA SER A 160 -9.46 -0.11 -1.18
C SER A 160 -9.25 0.37 0.25
N SER A 161 -8.97 1.66 0.46
CA SER A 161 -8.83 2.24 1.80
C SER A 161 -10.15 2.22 2.57
N PHE A 162 -11.28 2.54 1.92
CA PHE A 162 -12.61 2.40 2.53
C PHE A 162 -12.93 0.95 2.90
N LEU A 163 -12.52 -0.03 2.11
CA LEU A 163 -12.69 -1.45 2.43
C LEU A 163 -11.97 -1.87 3.72
N THR A 164 -10.91 -1.15 4.13
CA THR A 164 -10.22 -1.43 5.40
C THR A 164 -10.94 -0.87 6.62
N THR A 165 -11.75 0.18 6.44
CA THR A 165 -12.44 0.89 7.53
C THR A 165 -13.80 0.28 7.91
N ARG A 166 -14.28 -0.73 7.21
CA ARG A 166 -15.64 -1.31 7.36
C ARG A 166 -16.79 -0.32 7.11
N VAL A 167 -16.52 0.90 6.67
CA VAL A 167 -17.58 1.89 6.36
C VAL A 167 -18.55 1.33 5.33
N LEU A 168 -18.03 0.61 4.32
CA LEU A 168 -18.85 -0.01 3.28
C LEU A 168 -19.75 -1.14 3.80
N ASP A 169 -19.38 -1.80 4.90
CA ASP A 169 -20.22 -2.84 5.53
C ASP A 169 -21.51 -2.23 6.09
N ASN A 170 -21.49 -0.92 6.43
CA ASN A 170 -22.62 -0.17 6.96
C ASN A 170 -23.46 0.54 5.87
N MET A 171 -22.97 0.62 4.64
CA MET A 171 -23.66 1.31 3.53
C MET A 171 -24.64 0.43 2.76
N GLY A 172 -24.89 -0.80 3.17
CA GLY A 172 -25.89 -1.71 2.64
C GLY A 172 -25.73 -2.05 1.14
N GLY A 173 -25.43 -3.29 0.81
CA GLY A 173 -25.61 -3.81 -0.55
C GLY A 173 -24.42 -3.71 -1.51
N VAL A 174 -23.29 -3.09 -1.15
CA VAL A 174 -22.14 -3.03 -2.04
C VAL A 174 -21.15 -4.17 -1.72
N SER A 175 -21.26 -5.28 -2.46
CA SER A 175 -20.32 -6.38 -2.30
C SER A 175 -18.93 -6.01 -2.83
N LYS A 176 -17.87 -6.59 -2.24
CA LYS A 176 -16.49 -6.46 -2.75
C LYS A 176 -16.37 -6.79 -4.24
N LYS A 177 -17.15 -7.78 -4.70
CA LYS A 177 -17.21 -8.20 -6.11
C LYS A 177 -17.83 -7.14 -7.02
N THR A 178 -18.82 -6.41 -6.51
CA THR A 178 -19.46 -5.30 -7.22
C THR A 178 -18.49 -4.12 -7.37
N ILE A 179 -17.72 -3.80 -6.32
CA ILE A 179 -16.74 -2.72 -6.35
C ILE A 179 -15.64 -2.99 -7.39
N CYS A 180 -15.08 -4.19 -7.41
CA CYS A 180 -14.08 -4.56 -8.43
C CYS A 180 -14.64 -4.47 -9.85
N LYS A 181 -15.93 -4.79 -10.07
CA LYS A 181 -16.58 -4.66 -11.38
C LYS A 181 -16.86 -3.20 -11.79
N LEU A 182 -17.03 -2.30 -10.84
CA LEU A 182 -17.30 -0.88 -11.13
C LEU A 182 -16.03 -0.07 -11.39
N LEU A 183 -14.86 -0.61 -11.06
CA LEU A 183 -13.56 0.03 -11.32
C LEU A 183 -13.02 -0.26 -12.73
N LEU A 184 -13.68 -1.14 -13.47
CA LEU A 184 -13.38 -1.53 -14.85
C LEU A 184 -14.57 -1.26 -15.78
#